data_d2db29c0032cc649f9cfce4887d1dca6
#
_entry.id   d2db29c0032cc649f9cfce4887d1dca6
#
_cell.length_a   1.000
_cell.length_b   1.000
_cell.length_c   1.000
_cell.angle_alpha   90.00
_cell.angle_beta   90.00
_cell.angle_gamma   90.00
#
_symmetry.space_group_name_H-M   'P 1'
#
loop_
_entity.id
_entity.type
_entity.pdbx_description
1 polymer ?
#
loop_
_entity_poly.entity_id
_entity_poly.type
_entity_poly.pdbx_seq_one_letter_code
_entity_poly.pdbx_strand_id
1 'polypeptide(L)'
;SEIEAVLQERAYRGFGVVFQFPLSMLVRDIGDLTTEESAYANHPWTKTDFVVYRKVDKSPVFVIEVDGYAFHRKGTRQVERDALKDAVLKKCGVPILRLLTIGSDERNRIRKKLEEVTMGKNRRV
;
A
#
# COMPACT_ATOMS: atom_id res chain seq x y z
N SER A 1 8.24 -9.66 -10.91
CA SER A 1 6.95 -9.79 -10.23
C SER A 1 5.83 -9.20 -11.08
N GLU A 2 4.61 -9.49 -10.71
CA GLU A 2 3.45 -8.95 -11.41
C GLU A 2 3.38 -7.43 -11.32
N ILE A 3 3.79 -6.89 -10.20
CA ILE A 3 3.81 -5.43 -10.00
C ILE A 3 4.80 -4.78 -10.94
N GLU A 4 6.02 -5.31 -10.98
CA GLU A 4 7.06 -4.77 -11.84
C GLU A 4 6.68 -4.87 -13.31
N ALA A 5 6.04 -5.99 -13.70
CA ALA A 5 5.59 -6.17 -15.07
C ALA A 5 4.60 -5.07 -15.50
N VAL A 6 3.65 -4.74 -14.63
CA VAL A 6 2.69 -3.66 -14.92
C VAL A 6 3.39 -2.31 -15.00
N LEU A 7 4.33 -2.03 -14.10
CA LEU A 7 5.01 -0.74 -14.07
C LEU A 7 5.96 -0.53 -15.24
N GLN A 8 6.34 -1.61 -15.94
CA GLN A 8 7.12 -1.48 -17.17
C GLN A 8 6.27 -1.11 -18.37
N GLU A 9 4.96 -1.20 -18.27
CA GLU A 9 4.06 -0.78 -19.34
C GLU A 9 4.19 0.73 -19.55
N ARG A 10 4.08 1.12 -20.82
CA ARG A 10 4.33 2.51 -21.23
C ARG A 10 3.54 3.54 -20.44
N ALA A 11 2.29 3.23 -20.14
CA ALA A 11 1.40 4.13 -19.42
C ALA A 11 1.84 4.38 -17.97
N TYR A 12 2.65 3.47 -17.40
CA TYR A 12 2.97 3.50 -15.97
C TYR A 12 4.45 3.69 -15.68
N ARG A 13 5.23 4.16 -16.66
CA ARG A 13 6.68 4.34 -16.48
C ARG A 13 7.06 5.42 -15.48
N GLY A 14 6.13 6.30 -15.14
CA GLY A 14 6.37 7.32 -14.13
C GLY A 14 6.30 6.81 -12.69
N PHE A 15 6.00 5.53 -12.49
CA PHE A 15 5.85 4.92 -11.17
C PHE A 15 6.93 3.88 -10.93
N GLY A 16 7.36 3.79 -9.68
CA GLY A 16 8.26 2.75 -9.24
C GLY A 16 7.66 1.98 -8.08
N VAL A 17 8.33 0.92 -7.66
CA VAL A 17 7.89 0.11 -6.52
C VAL A 17 9.08 -0.20 -5.62
N VAL A 18 8.86 -0.12 -4.33
CA VAL A 18 9.80 -0.61 -3.31
C VAL A 18 9.06 -1.65 -2.48
N PHE A 19 9.79 -2.61 -1.96
CA PHE A 19 9.20 -3.68 -1.15
C PHE A 19 9.76 -3.67 0.26
N GLN A 20 8.99 -4.23 1.20
CA GLN A 20 9.34 -4.27 2.61
C GLN A 20 9.62 -2.88 3.17
N PHE A 21 8.77 -1.93 2.82
CA PHE A 21 8.98 -0.53 3.20
C PHE A 21 8.43 -0.28 4.60
N PRO A 22 9.23 0.31 5.51
CA PRO A 22 8.78 0.56 6.88
C PRO A 22 7.58 1.50 6.92
N LEU A 23 6.55 1.12 7.67
CA LEU A 23 5.36 1.96 7.81
C LEU A 23 5.71 3.30 8.46
N SER A 24 6.69 3.31 9.37
CA SER A 24 7.16 4.54 10.01
C SER A 24 7.60 5.61 9.02
N MET A 25 8.07 5.21 7.85
CA MET A 25 8.53 6.16 6.83
C MET A 25 7.35 6.84 6.11
N LEU A 26 6.16 6.25 6.19
CA LEU A 26 4.96 6.83 5.57
C LEU A 26 4.22 7.77 6.52
N VAL A 27 4.52 7.72 7.82
CA VAL A 27 3.77 8.47 8.84
C VAL A 27 4.54 9.63 9.45
N ARG A 28 5.68 10.01 8.88
CA ARG A 28 6.60 10.98 9.46
C ARG A 28 5.95 12.28 9.95
N ASP A 29 5.04 12.81 9.18
CA ASP A 29 4.45 14.12 9.45
C ASP A 29 2.97 14.04 9.80
N ILE A 30 2.50 12.86 10.23
CA ILE A 30 1.11 12.65 10.57
C ILE A 30 0.91 12.91 12.06
N GLY A 31 0.07 13.89 12.39
CA GLY A 31 -0.11 14.32 13.77
C GLY A 31 -1.33 13.77 14.47
N ASP A 32 -2.22 13.05 13.79
CA ASP A 32 -3.50 12.63 14.35
C ASP A 32 -3.63 11.12 14.60
N LEU A 33 -2.51 10.42 14.69
CA LEU A 33 -2.53 9.01 15.04
C LEU A 33 -2.85 8.84 16.52
N THR A 34 -3.64 7.82 16.84
CA THR A 34 -3.85 7.44 18.24
C THR A 34 -2.54 6.88 18.81
N THR A 35 -2.47 6.77 20.13
CA THR A 35 -1.30 6.17 20.78
C THR A 35 -1.05 4.76 20.28
N GLU A 36 -2.11 3.97 20.12
CA GLU A 36 -1.99 2.60 19.62
C GLU A 36 -1.52 2.58 18.17
N GLU A 37 -2.09 3.44 17.33
CA GLU A 37 -1.68 3.55 15.93
C GLU A 37 -0.23 3.98 15.80
N SER A 38 0.18 4.95 16.59
CA SER A 38 1.56 5.43 16.57
C SER A 38 2.55 4.35 17.00
N ALA A 39 2.23 3.62 18.06
CA ALA A 39 3.09 2.53 18.53
C ALA A 39 3.22 1.44 17.46
N TYR A 40 2.12 1.09 16.81
CA TYR A 40 2.13 0.10 15.74
C TYR A 40 2.95 0.58 14.53
N ALA A 41 2.69 1.81 14.08
CA ALA A 41 3.34 2.35 12.88
C ALA A 41 4.84 2.54 13.06
N ASN A 42 5.27 2.89 14.27
CA ASN A 42 6.69 3.15 14.53
C ASN A 42 7.46 1.93 15.02
N HIS A 43 6.81 0.78 15.12
CA HIS A 43 7.50 -0.45 15.48
C HIS A 43 8.46 -0.86 14.36
N PRO A 44 9.73 -1.23 14.68
CA PRO A 44 10.72 -1.53 13.64
C PRO A 44 10.35 -2.66 12.69
N TRP A 45 9.50 -3.58 13.11
CA TRP A 45 9.10 -4.73 12.30
C TRP A 45 7.84 -4.47 11.48
N THR A 46 7.21 -3.30 11.63
CA THR A 46 5.99 -3.00 10.88
C THR A 46 6.35 -2.46 9.51
N LYS A 47 6.08 -3.26 8.49
CA LYS A 47 6.42 -2.93 7.11
C LYS A 47 5.23 -3.16 6.19
N THR A 48 5.23 -2.47 5.07
CA THR A 48 4.30 -2.75 3.97
C THR A 48 4.99 -3.71 3.02
N ASP A 49 4.21 -4.56 2.35
CA ASP A 49 4.80 -5.48 1.38
C ASP A 49 5.38 -4.71 0.19
N PHE A 50 4.59 -3.80 -0.39
CA PHE A 50 5.04 -2.98 -1.53
C PHE A 50 4.45 -1.59 -1.43
N VAL A 51 5.24 -0.60 -1.83
CA VAL A 51 4.76 0.78 -2.01
C VAL A 51 5.02 1.18 -3.44
N VAL A 52 3.96 1.58 -4.14
CA VAL A 52 4.08 2.19 -5.45
C VAL A 52 4.23 3.69 -5.25
N TYR A 53 5.23 4.28 -5.87
CA TYR A 53 5.54 5.69 -5.69
C TYR A 53 5.72 6.39 -7.03
N ARG A 54 5.61 7.72 -7.04
CA ARG A 54 5.92 8.54 -8.21
C ARG A 54 7.42 8.75 -8.29
N LYS A 55 8.01 8.51 -9.44
CA LYS A 55 9.46 8.68 -9.61
C LYS A 55 9.89 10.14 -9.52
N VAL A 56 9.04 11.05 -9.95
CA VAL A 56 9.40 12.46 -10.04
C VAL A 56 9.63 13.11 -8.68
N ASP A 57 8.80 12.80 -7.70
CA ASP A 57 8.88 13.41 -6.36
C ASP A 57 8.97 12.40 -5.22
N LYS A 58 9.01 11.10 -5.55
CA LYS A 58 9.09 10.02 -4.57
C LYS A 58 7.87 9.92 -3.66
N SER A 59 6.76 10.54 -4.02
CA SER A 59 5.56 10.47 -3.19
C SER A 59 4.89 9.10 -3.31
N PRO A 60 4.37 8.56 -2.20
CA PRO A 60 3.65 7.28 -2.23
C PRO A 60 2.31 7.46 -2.94
N VAL A 61 1.95 6.48 -3.76
CA VAL A 61 0.69 6.49 -4.51
C VAL A 61 -0.30 5.53 -3.88
N PHE A 62 0.12 4.29 -3.66
CA PHE A 62 -0.66 3.32 -2.90
C PHE A 62 0.24 2.19 -2.42
N VAL A 63 -0.29 1.44 -1.46
CA VAL A 63 0.39 0.29 -0.87
C VAL A 63 -0.26 -0.98 -1.42
N ILE A 64 0.54 -2.01 -1.68
CA ILE A 64 0.05 -3.34 -2.03
C ILE A 64 0.43 -4.28 -0.90
N GLU A 65 -0.56 -5.01 -0.39
CA GLU A 65 -0.36 -6.06 0.61
C GLU A 65 -0.76 -7.39 -0.01
N VAL A 66 0.08 -8.39 0.14
CA VAL A 66 -0.18 -9.72 -0.40
C VAL A 66 -0.68 -10.61 0.72
N ASP A 67 -1.93 -11.02 0.62
CA ASP A 67 -2.58 -11.87 1.62
C ASP A 67 -2.56 -13.31 1.12
N GLY A 68 -1.75 -14.17 1.74
CA GLY A 68 -1.69 -15.57 1.35
C GLY A 68 -2.85 -16.38 1.92
N TYR A 69 -2.87 -17.67 1.60
CA TYR A 69 -3.87 -18.59 2.13
C TYR A 69 -3.95 -18.60 3.65
N ALA A 70 -2.80 -18.51 4.30
CA ALA A 70 -2.74 -18.49 5.75
C ALA A 70 -3.49 -17.30 6.34
N PHE A 71 -3.72 -16.28 5.54
CA PHE A 71 -4.43 -15.09 5.96
C PHE A 71 -5.85 -15.39 6.42
N HIS A 72 -6.51 -16.34 5.79
CA HIS A 72 -7.88 -16.70 6.15
C HIS A 72 -7.99 -17.45 7.49
N ARG A 73 -6.87 -17.92 8.01
CA ARG A 73 -6.82 -18.64 9.26
C ARG A 73 -6.21 -17.83 10.39
N LYS A 74 -5.93 -16.57 10.15
CA LYS A 74 -5.28 -15.74 11.15
C LYS A 74 -6.18 -15.54 12.35
N GLY A 75 -5.56 -15.46 13.51
CA GLY A 75 -6.26 -15.20 14.74
C GLY A 75 -6.64 -13.74 14.89
N THR A 76 -7.32 -13.43 15.99
CA THR A 76 -7.79 -12.09 16.30
C THR A 76 -6.69 -11.03 16.26
N ARG A 77 -5.50 -11.39 16.74
CA ARG A 77 -4.36 -10.45 16.75
C ARG A 77 -3.97 -9.99 15.34
N GLN A 78 -4.01 -10.90 14.38
CA GLN A 78 -3.69 -10.51 12.99
C GLN A 78 -4.77 -9.60 12.40
N VAL A 79 -6.03 -9.87 12.73
CA VAL A 79 -7.14 -9.02 12.30
C VAL A 79 -6.97 -7.61 12.89
N GLU A 80 -6.58 -7.51 14.15
CA GLU A 80 -6.34 -6.22 14.80
C GLU A 80 -5.20 -5.46 14.15
N ARG A 81 -4.12 -6.15 13.80
CA ARG A 81 -2.97 -5.53 13.11
C ARG A 81 -3.35 -5.01 11.74
N ASP A 82 -4.14 -5.78 11.00
CA ASP A 82 -4.59 -5.35 9.69
C ASP A 82 -5.48 -4.12 9.79
N ALA A 83 -6.35 -4.08 10.80
CA ALA A 83 -7.21 -2.93 11.04
C ALA A 83 -6.38 -1.69 11.40
N LEU A 84 -5.33 -1.85 12.21
CA LEU A 84 -4.43 -0.75 12.54
C LEU A 84 -3.69 -0.23 11.32
N LYS A 85 -3.20 -1.15 10.48
CA LYS A 85 -2.50 -0.75 9.25
C LYS A 85 -3.43 0.02 8.32
N ASP A 86 -4.64 -0.49 8.14
CA ASP A 86 -5.64 0.18 7.29
C ASP A 86 -5.96 1.58 7.83
N ALA A 87 -6.15 1.71 9.14
CA ALA A 87 -6.45 3.00 9.76
C ALA A 87 -5.31 4.00 9.60
N VAL A 88 -4.07 3.54 9.81
CA VAL A 88 -2.88 4.38 9.68
C VAL A 88 -2.73 4.86 8.24
N LEU A 89 -2.82 3.95 7.27
CA LEU A 89 -2.68 4.31 5.87
C LEU A 89 -3.78 5.25 5.40
N LYS A 90 -4.99 5.06 5.89
CA LYS A 90 -6.10 5.97 5.59
C LYS A 90 -5.81 7.38 6.08
N LYS A 91 -5.27 7.51 7.29
CA LYS A 91 -4.90 8.81 7.84
C LYS A 91 -3.75 9.46 7.08
N CYS A 92 -2.87 8.64 6.50
CA CYS A 92 -1.78 9.13 5.64
C CYS A 92 -2.28 9.53 4.24
N GLY A 93 -3.52 9.20 3.90
CA GLY A 93 -4.03 9.45 2.56
C GLY A 93 -3.48 8.50 1.52
N VAL A 94 -3.00 7.32 1.93
CA VAL A 94 -2.40 6.34 1.04
C VAL A 94 -3.35 5.15 0.88
N PRO A 95 -3.94 4.95 -0.31
CA PRO A 95 -4.82 3.81 -0.54
C PRO A 95 -4.08 2.47 -0.43
N ILE A 96 -4.83 1.41 -0.17
CA ILE A 96 -4.27 0.07 -0.03
C ILE A 96 -4.98 -0.87 -1.01
N LEU A 97 -4.20 -1.72 -1.67
CA LEU A 97 -4.69 -2.78 -2.53
C LEU A 97 -4.24 -4.11 -1.93
N ARG A 98 -5.19 -4.98 -1.63
CA ARG A 98 -4.88 -6.31 -1.11
C ARG A 98 -5.04 -7.34 -2.21
N LEU A 99 -4.01 -8.16 -2.40
CA LEU A 99 -3.99 -9.21 -3.41
C LEU A 99 -3.86 -10.56 -2.74
N LEU A 100 -4.50 -11.58 -3.32
CA LEU A 100 -4.31 -12.96 -2.91
C LEU A 100 -3.11 -13.53 -3.67
N THR A 101 -2.33 -14.38 -3.02
CA THR A 101 -1.14 -14.97 -3.67
C THR A 101 -1.48 -15.90 -4.82
N ILE A 102 -2.74 -16.32 -4.90
CA ILE A 102 -3.20 -17.22 -5.97
C ILE A 102 -4.19 -16.57 -6.91
N GLY A 103 -4.31 -15.25 -6.85
CA GLY A 103 -5.20 -14.53 -7.77
C GLY A 103 -4.63 -14.54 -9.17
N SER A 104 -5.44 -14.89 -10.16
CA SER A 104 -5.02 -14.91 -11.56
C SER A 104 -5.17 -13.55 -12.23
N ASP A 105 -5.75 -12.57 -11.54
CA ASP A 105 -6.08 -11.28 -12.10
C ASP A 105 -5.30 -10.13 -11.47
N GLU A 106 -4.14 -10.43 -10.92
CA GLU A 106 -3.36 -9.45 -10.16
C GLU A 106 -2.95 -8.26 -11.01
N ARG A 107 -2.48 -8.50 -12.23
CA ARG A 107 -2.05 -7.41 -13.12
C ARG A 107 -3.19 -6.44 -13.41
N ASN A 108 -4.37 -6.96 -13.70
CA ASN A 108 -5.52 -6.11 -13.98
C ASN A 108 -5.96 -5.32 -12.75
N ARG A 109 -5.89 -5.92 -11.58
CA ARG A 109 -6.22 -5.24 -10.33
C ARG A 109 -5.24 -4.11 -10.03
N ILE A 110 -3.96 -4.33 -10.31
CA ILE A 110 -2.92 -3.30 -10.15
C ILE A 110 -3.17 -2.16 -11.14
N ARG A 111 -3.43 -2.49 -12.41
CA ARG A 111 -3.73 -1.47 -13.43
C ARG A 111 -4.96 -0.65 -13.04
N LYS A 112 -6.01 -1.31 -12.58
CA LYS A 112 -7.23 -0.64 -12.16
C LYS A 112 -6.96 0.32 -11.01
N LYS A 113 -6.15 -0.09 -10.04
CA LYS A 113 -5.79 0.77 -8.93
C LYS A 113 -4.99 1.99 -9.38
N LEU A 114 -4.04 1.79 -10.29
CA LEU A 114 -3.28 2.90 -10.88
C LEU A 114 -4.20 3.89 -11.57
N GLU A 115 -5.17 3.41 -12.33
CA GLU A 115 -6.14 4.26 -13.01
C GLU A 115 -6.99 5.04 -12.01
N GLU A 116 -7.48 4.39 -10.96
CA GLU A 116 -8.29 5.04 -9.93
C GLU A 116 -7.55 6.22 -9.29
N VAL A 117 -6.31 6.01 -8.86
CA VAL A 117 -5.56 7.07 -8.18
C VAL A 117 -5.12 8.16 -9.14
N THR A 118 -4.80 7.81 -10.38
CA THR A 118 -4.40 8.79 -11.40
C THR A 118 -5.58 9.65 -11.84
N MET A 119 -6.71 9.02 -12.14
CA MET A 119 -7.92 9.74 -12.56
C MET A 119 -8.51 10.58 -11.45
N GLY A 120 -8.43 10.10 -10.21
CA GLY A 120 -8.87 10.85 -9.06
C GLY A 120 -8.14 12.16 -8.91
N LYS A 121 -6.84 12.19 -9.22
CA LYS A 121 -6.05 13.42 -9.21
C LYS A 121 -6.43 14.36 -10.33
N ASN A 122 -6.70 13.81 -11.52
CA ASN A 122 -7.07 14.63 -12.67
C ASN A 122 -8.41 15.34 -12.47
N ARG A 123 -9.31 14.73 -11.73
CA ARG A 123 -10.62 15.32 -11.44
C ARG A 123 -10.59 16.49 -10.48
N ARG A 124 -9.48 16.74 -9.82
CA ARG A 124 -9.33 17.83 -8.85
C ARG A 124 -8.81 19.12 -9.44
N VAL A 125 -8.56 19.11 -10.69
CA VAL A 125 -8.05 20.32 -11.38
C VAL A 125 -9.16 21.30 -11.69
#